data_0943e3b9bd1062096f86598911f75994
#
_entry.id   0943e3b9bd1062096f86598911f75994
#
_cell.length_a   1.000
_cell.length_b   1.000
_cell.length_c   1.000
_cell.angle_alpha   90.00
_cell.angle_beta   90.00
_cell.angle_gamma   90.00
#
_symmetry.space_group_name_H-M   'P 1'
#
loop_
_entity.id
_entity.type
_entity.pdbx_description
1 polymer ?
#
loop_
_entity_poly.entity_id
_entity_poly.type
_entity_poly.pdbx_seq_one_letter_code
_entity_poly.pdbx_strand_id
1 'polypeptide(L)'
;MNKVQENLFFPSIFNDVLAPTTLGPSSSNTVGPWRIGAIVRQFATKPPRHVKIEMSRNGGFFETLYSMCSDKAFVAGILGEDLLKIDFDAIYDIAQRRNLEVTFIFSDRIERIPTEMAELTLQSDSETLTFTAVSLGGGEVVITKLNGQPCEIDGRKDLEVLIPGSDRVCKIR
;
A
#
# COMPACT_ATOMS: atom_id res chain seq x y z
N MET A 1 4.30 34.73 7.58
CA MET A 1 3.01 34.06 7.30
C MET A 1 3.14 33.39 5.95
N ASN A 2 3.53 32.12 5.94
CA ASN A 2 3.60 31.34 4.69
C ASN A 2 2.18 30.82 4.38
N LYS A 3 1.65 31.28 3.25
CA LYS A 3 0.44 30.71 2.68
C LYS A 3 0.77 29.28 2.25
N VAL A 4 0.21 28.32 2.96
CA VAL A 4 0.06 26.95 2.44
C VAL A 4 -0.84 27.10 1.21
N GLN A 5 -0.28 26.93 0.03
CA GLN A 5 -1.10 26.73 -1.17
C GLN A 5 -1.83 25.41 -0.96
N GLU A 6 -3.12 25.47 -0.67
CA GLU A 6 -4.01 24.34 -0.85
C GLU A 6 -3.94 23.97 -2.33
N ASN A 7 -3.22 22.91 -2.64
CA ASN A 7 -3.30 22.28 -3.95
C ASN A 7 -4.70 21.70 -4.06
N LEU A 8 -5.60 22.48 -4.67
CA LEU A 8 -6.91 21.99 -5.06
C LEU A 8 -6.70 20.79 -6.01
N PHE A 9 -6.96 19.60 -5.47
CA PHE A 9 -6.93 18.38 -6.23
C PHE A 9 -8.15 18.38 -7.18
N PHE A 10 -7.88 18.47 -8.47
CA PHE A 10 -8.91 18.28 -9.49
C PHE A 10 -8.89 16.82 -9.95
N PRO A 11 -9.93 16.04 -9.67
CA PRO A 11 -9.99 14.66 -10.10
C PRO A 11 -9.91 14.56 -11.62
N SER A 12 -9.09 13.65 -12.11
CA SER A 12 -9.00 13.31 -13.53
C SER A 12 -10.05 12.27 -13.87
N ILE A 13 -10.84 12.50 -14.93
CA ILE A 13 -11.81 11.53 -15.41
C ILE A 13 -11.14 10.17 -15.70
N PHE A 14 -9.91 10.18 -16.23
CA PHE A 14 -9.19 8.96 -16.59
C PHE A 14 -8.51 8.26 -15.41
N ASN A 15 -8.11 8.99 -14.38
CA ASN A 15 -7.37 8.42 -13.26
C ASN A 15 -8.22 8.25 -11.99
N ASP A 16 -9.25 9.08 -11.84
CA ASP A 16 -9.99 9.17 -10.58
C ASP A 16 -11.47 8.77 -10.75
N VAL A 17 -12.01 8.80 -11.97
CA VAL A 17 -13.40 8.45 -12.26
C VAL A 17 -13.52 7.13 -13.02
N LEU A 18 -12.63 6.88 -13.99
CA LEU A 18 -12.57 5.58 -14.66
C LEU A 18 -11.63 4.68 -13.84
N ALA A 19 -12.23 3.80 -13.04
CA ALA A 19 -11.46 2.81 -12.32
C ALA A 19 -10.63 1.97 -13.30
N PRO A 20 -9.36 1.68 -12.99
CA PRO A 20 -8.55 0.81 -13.82
C PRO A 20 -9.21 -0.56 -13.96
N THR A 21 -9.01 -1.22 -15.09
CA THR A 21 -9.44 -2.63 -15.27
C THR A 21 -8.81 -3.48 -14.18
N THR A 22 -9.62 -4.18 -13.41
CA THR A 22 -9.15 -5.03 -12.31
C THR A 22 -9.69 -6.45 -12.47
N LEU A 23 -8.94 -7.42 -11.98
CA LEU A 23 -9.41 -8.81 -11.88
C LEU A 23 -10.21 -9.07 -10.59
N GLY A 24 -10.22 -8.09 -9.68
CA GLY A 24 -10.93 -8.19 -8.40
C GLY A 24 -12.33 -7.57 -8.44
N PRO A 25 -13.18 -7.89 -7.45
CA PRO A 25 -14.57 -7.47 -7.41
C PRO A 25 -14.76 -5.97 -7.12
N SER A 26 -13.70 -5.27 -6.66
CA SER A 26 -13.78 -3.86 -6.25
C SER A 26 -12.45 -3.15 -6.52
N SER A 27 -12.49 -2.00 -7.23
CA SER A 27 -11.29 -1.18 -7.46
C SER A 27 -10.68 -0.67 -6.15
N SER A 28 -11.48 -0.23 -5.20
CA SER A 28 -10.99 0.26 -3.90
C SER A 28 -10.33 -0.84 -3.09
N ASN A 29 -10.93 -2.04 -3.08
CA ASN A 29 -10.45 -3.16 -2.27
C ASN A 29 -9.44 -4.06 -3.00
N THR A 30 -9.20 -3.84 -4.27
CA THR A 30 -8.21 -4.61 -5.05
C THR A 30 -7.06 -3.71 -5.51
N VAL A 31 -7.35 -2.63 -6.26
CA VAL A 31 -6.30 -1.75 -6.80
C VAL A 31 -5.61 -0.96 -5.68
N GLY A 32 -6.36 -0.44 -4.70
CA GLY A 32 -5.79 0.31 -3.57
C GLY A 32 -4.76 -0.52 -2.79
N PRO A 33 -5.11 -1.69 -2.24
CA PRO A 33 -4.17 -2.59 -1.58
C PRO A 33 -2.97 -2.99 -2.45
N TRP A 34 -3.21 -3.32 -3.72
CA TRP A 34 -2.12 -3.64 -4.65
C TRP A 34 -1.15 -2.45 -4.83
N ARG A 35 -1.67 -1.22 -5.05
CA ARG A 35 -0.84 -0.01 -5.20
C ARG A 35 -0.04 0.29 -3.94
N ILE A 36 -0.65 0.17 -2.76
CA ILE A 36 0.08 0.32 -1.48
C ILE A 36 1.24 -0.67 -1.44
N GLY A 37 1.00 -1.95 -1.70
CA GLY A 37 2.03 -2.98 -1.74
C GLY A 37 3.14 -2.66 -2.75
N ALA A 38 2.76 -2.25 -3.97
CA ALA A 38 3.69 -1.92 -5.06
C ALA A 38 4.56 -0.69 -4.74
N ILE A 39 3.99 0.33 -4.08
CA ILE A 39 4.74 1.52 -3.68
C ILE A 39 5.74 1.16 -2.56
N VAL A 40 5.27 0.55 -1.46
CA VAL A 40 6.13 0.29 -0.31
C VAL A 40 7.26 -0.68 -0.63
N ARG A 41 7.03 -1.63 -1.54
CA ARG A 41 8.06 -2.55 -2.03
C ARG A 41 9.26 -1.84 -2.64
N GLN A 42 9.06 -0.71 -3.32
CA GLN A 42 10.13 0.03 -3.99
C GLN A 42 11.15 0.63 -3.01
N PHE A 43 10.78 0.81 -1.75
CA PHE A 43 11.68 1.28 -0.69
C PHE A 43 12.63 0.19 -0.19
N ALA A 44 12.28 -1.08 -0.32
CA ALA A 44 13.11 -2.17 0.16
C ALA A 44 14.32 -2.41 -0.75
N THR A 45 15.53 -2.49 -0.18
CA THR A 45 16.76 -2.79 -0.93
C THR A 45 16.81 -4.26 -1.36
N LYS A 46 16.19 -5.12 -0.56
CA LYS A 46 16.04 -6.57 -0.82
C LYS A 46 14.57 -6.95 -0.65
N PRO A 47 14.11 -8.01 -1.32
CA PRO A 47 12.77 -8.52 -1.09
C PRO A 47 12.51 -8.72 0.41
N PRO A 48 11.38 -8.24 0.95
CA PRO A 48 11.04 -8.47 2.34
C PRO A 48 10.77 -9.97 2.58
N ARG A 49 11.09 -10.43 3.79
CA ARG A 49 10.79 -11.79 4.22
C ARG A 49 9.54 -11.86 5.06
N HIS A 50 9.31 -10.82 5.86
CA HIS A 50 8.11 -10.71 6.69
C HIS A 50 7.47 -9.35 6.46
N VAL A 51 6.18 -9.36 6.23
CA VAL A 51 5.38 -8.14 6.14
C VAL A 51 4.21 -8.26 7.09
N LYS A 52 4.12 -7.31 8.01
CA LYS A 52 2.95 -7.14 8.88
C LYS A 52 2.12 -5.98 8.35
N ILE A 53 0.82 -6.21 8.18
CA ILE A 53 -0.16 -5.21 7.78
C ILE A 53 -1.19 -5.10 8.89
N GLU A 54 -1.23 -3.96 9.55
CA GLU A 54 -2.13 -3.70 10.66
C GLU A 54 -3.18 -2.67 10.26
N MET A 55 -4.44 -2.98 10.52
CA MET A 55 -5.60 -2.20 10.10
C MET A 55 -6.58 -2.03 11.27
N SER A 56 -7.47 -1.03 11.15
CA SER A 56 -8.51 -0.82 12.15
C SER A 56 -9.50 -1.98 12.19
N ARG A 57 -9.82 -2.47 13.39
CA ARG A 57 -10.91 -3.44 13.60
C ARG A 57 -12.29 -2.88 13.23
N ASN A 58 -12.43 -1.57 13.24
CA ASN A 58 -13.67 -0.86 12.90
C ASN A 58 -13.63 -0.24 11.48
N GLY A 59 -12.62 -0.56 10.67
CA GLY A 59 -12.47 -0.09 9.29
C GLY A 59 -13.11 -1.04 8.28
N GLY A 60 -13.32 -0.57 7.06
CA GLY A 60 -13.92 -1.38 5.99
C GLY A 60 -13.03 -2.54 5.56
N PHE A 61 -11.71 -2.43 5.68
CA PHE A 61 -10.81 -3.58 5.45
C PHE A 61 -11.09 -4.76 6.38
N PHE A 62 -11.59 -4.51 7.62
CA PHE A 62 -11.96 -5.60 8.51
C PHE A 62 -13.06 -6.49 7.92
N GLU A 63 -14.07 -5.88 7.29
CA GLU A 63 -15.19 -6.60 6.69
C GLU A 63 -14.86 -7.17 5.32
N THR A 64 -13.95 -6.52 4.59
CA THR A 64 -13.74 -6.78 3.15
C THR A 64 -12.42 -7.47 2.82
N LEU A 65 -11.49 -7.61 3.78
CA LEU A 65 -10.12 -8.11 3.53
C LEU A 65 -10.12 -9.38 2.68
N TYR A 66 -10.83 -10.40 3.11
CA TYR A 66 -10.85 -11.69 2.42
C TYR A 66 -11.97 -11.79 1.37
N SER A 67 -13.14 -11.20 1.66
CA SER A 67 -14.29 -11.28 0.76
C SER A 67 -14.10 -10.52 -0.55
N MET A 68 -13.27 -9.47 -0.53
CA MET A 68 -12.94 -8.65 -1.70
C MET A 68 -11.51 -8.85 -2.21
N CYS A 69 -10.80 -9.89 -1.76
CA CYS A 69 -9.43 -10.22 -2.16
C CYS A 69 -8.40 -9.11 -1.87
N SER A 70 -8.66 -8.24 -0.89
CA SER A 70 -7.71 -7.18 -0.51
C SER A 70 -6.40 -7.75 0.03
N ASP A 71 -6.48 -8.84 0.78
CA ASP A 71 -5.33 -9.60 1.29
C ASP A 71 -4.41 -10.05 0.15
N LYS A 72 -4.99 -10.69 -0.85
CA LYS A 72 -4.27 -11.17 -2.03
C LYS A 72 -3.68 -10.03 -2.86
N ALA A 73 -4.40 -8.92 -2.95
CA ALA A 73 -3.95 -7.73 -3.65
C ALA A 73 -2.74 -7.07 -2.96
N PHE A 74 -2.73 -6.94 -1.63
CA PHE A 74 -1.56 -6.51 -0.87
C PHE A 74 -0.35 -7.40 -1.16
N VAL A 75 -0.52 -8.72 -1.05
CA VAL A 75 0.56 -9.69 -1.30
C VAL A 75 1.10 -9.54 -2.71
N ALA A 76 0.23 -9.43 -3.72
CA ALA A 76 0.62 -9.28 -5.12
C ALA A 76 1.42 -7.99 -5.36
N GLY A 77 1.00 -6.86 -4.79
CA GLY A 77 1.73 -5.60 -4.88
C GLY A 77 3.12 -5.69 -4.24
N ILE A 78 3.23 -6.30 -3.05
CA ILE A 78 4.50 -6.52 -2.36
C ILE A 78 5.43 -7.44 -3.17
N LEU A 79 4.89 -8.45 -3.83
CA LEU A 79 5.65 -9.33 -4.72
C LEU A 79 6.04 -8.65 -6.04
N GLY A 80 5.37 -7.54 -6.41
CA GLY A 80 5.56 -6.84 -7.67
C GLY A 80 4.92 -7.55 -8.86
N GLU A 81 3.84 -8.29 -8.61
CA GLU A 81 3.06 -8.92 -9.67
C GLU A 81 2.24 -7.87 -10.43
N ASP A 82 2.07 -8.08 -11.73
CA ASP A 82 1.27 -7.22 -12.59
C ASP A 82 -0.22 -7.39 -12.25
N LEU A 83 -0.88 -6.30 -11.88
CA LEU A 83 -2.30 -6.30 -11.48
C LEU A 83 -3.21 -6.99 -12.49
N LEU A 84 -2.94 -6.85 -13.79
CA LEU A 84 -3.77 -7.41 -14.85
C LEU A 84 -3.49 -8.89 -15.14
N LYS A 85 -2.45 -9.46 -14.52
CA LYS A 85 -2.00 -10.85 -14.75
C LYS A 85 -1.97 -11.67 -13.48
N ILE A 86 -2.43 -11.10 -12.35
CA ILE A 86 -2.43 -11.80 -11.08
C ILE A 86 -3.31 -13.05 -11.13
N ASP A 87 -2.74 -14.16 -10.75
CA ASP A 87 -3.49 -15.34 -10.34
C ASP A 87 -3.73 -15.25 -8.82
N PHE A 88 -4.91 -14.76 -8.44
CA PHE A 88 -5.27 -14.62 -7.03
C PHE A 88 -5.35 -15.95 -6.28
N ASP A 89 -5.59 -17.06 -6.97
CA ASP A 89 -5.66 -18.35 -6.31
C ASP A 89 -4.27 -18.90 -5.99
N ALA A 90 -3.28 -18.57 -6.81
CA ALA A 90 -1.89 -19.00 -6.63
C ALA A 90 -1.03 -18.00 -5.81
N ILE A 91 -1.54 -16.80 -5.43
CA ILE A 91 -0.69 -15.72 -4.91
C ILE A 91 0.04 -16.09 -3.62
N TYR A 92 -0.59 -16.83 -2.72
CA TYR A 92 0.05 -17.27 -1.48
C TYR A 92 1.12 -18.34 -1.72
N ASP A 93 0.92 -19.23 -2.71
CA ASP A 93 1.94 -20.19 -3.12
C ASP A 93 3.16 -19.48 -3.74
N ILE A 94 2.90 -18.41 -4.51
CA ILE A 94 3.97 -17.56 -5.05
C ILE A 94 4.74 -16.88 -3.92
N ALA A 95 4.04 -16.33 -2.92
CA ALA A 95 4.64 -15.71 -1.75
C ALA A 95 5.54 -16.72 -1.00
N GLN A 96 5.03 -17.92 -0.74
CA GLN A 96 5.77 -18.99 -0.09
C GLN A 96 7.04 -19.38 -0.86
N ARG A 97 6.94 -19.57 -2.19
CA ARG A 97 8.10 -19.88 -3.03
C ARG A 97 9.16 -18.77 -3.03
N ARG A 98 8.75 -17.50 -2.81
CA ARG A 98 9.66 -16.36 -2.70
C ARG A 98 10.09 -16.06 -1.26
N ASN A 99 9.76 -16.95 -0.32
CA ASN A 99 10.06 -16.81 1.11
C ASN A 99 9.50 -15.49 1.69
N LEU A 100 8.31 -15.08 1.28
CA LEU A 100 7.58 -13.96 1.83
C LEU A 100 6.45 -14.48 2.73
N GLU A 101 6.46 -14.05 3.98
CA GLU A 101 5.36 -14.25 4.93
C GLU A 101 4.63 -12.92 5.13
N VAL A 102 3.30 -12.92 4.99
CA VAL A 102 2.47 -11.74 5.21
C VAL A 102 1.46 -12.04 6.31
N THR A 103 1.44 -11.17 7.33
CA THR A 103 0.52 -11.25 8.46
C THR A 103 -0.42 -10.06 8.47
N PHE A 104 -1.73 -10.32 8.53
CA PHE A 104 -2.76 -9.30 8.68
C PHE A 104 -3.21 -9.23 10.12
N ILE A 105 -3.25 -8.03 10.70
CA ILE A 105 -3.64 -7.79 12.09
C ILE A 105 -4.73 -6.73 12.12
N PHE A 106 -5.78 -6.99 12.88
CA PHE A 106 -6.81 -6.00 13.18
C PHE A 106 -6.70 -5.57 14.64
N SER A 107 -6.59 -4.26 14.84
CA SER A 107 -6.38 -3.70 16.17
C SER A 107 -7.24 -2.47 16.41
N ASP A 108 -7.56 -2.24 17.68
CA ASP A 108 -8.27 -1.04 18.12
C ASP A 108 -7.32 0.16 18.30
N ARG A 109 -6.01 -0.04 18.16
CA ARG A 109 -4.98 1.01 18.21
C ARG A 109 -5.07 1.95 17.00
N ILE A 110 -5.47 1.40 15.85
CA ILE A 110 -5.66 2.19 14.63
C ILE A 110 -7.08 2.74 14.64
N GLU A 111 -7.19 4.06 14.76
CA GLU A 111 -8.47 4.75 14.72
C GLU A 111 -9.15 4.58 13.36
N ARG A 112 -10.47 4.47 13.39
CA ARG A 112 -11.26 4.52 12.17
C ARG A 112 -11.23 5.94 11.62
N ILE A 113 -10.80 6.06 10.37
CA ILE A 113 -10.90 7.29 9.58
C ILE A 113 -11.95 7.09 8.47
N PRO A 114 -12.48 8.17 7.86
CA PRO A 114 -13.46 8.05 6.78
C PRO A 114 -12.96 7.25 5.56
N THR A 115 -11.64 7.13 5.43
CA THR A 115 -10.93 6.35 4.41
C THR A 115 -10.28 5.12 5.05
N GLU A 116 -9.88 4.15 4.24
CA GLU A 116 -9.20 2.95 4.72
C GLU A 116 -7.73 3.21 4.99
N MET A 117 -7.26 2.87 6.19
CA MET A 117 -5.87 3.04 6.60
C MET A 117 -5.22 1.69 6.95
N ALA A 118 -3.97 1.53 6.54
CA ALA A 118 -3.12 0.40 6.91
C ALA A 118 -1.74 0.89 7.36
N GLU A 119 -1.23 0.29 8.44
CA GLU A 119 0.16 0.41 8.84
C GLU A 119 0.92 -0.85 8.42
N LEU A 120 1.98 -0.65 7.64
CA LEU A 120 2.78 -1.75 7.12
C LEU A 120 4.17 -1.75 7.76
N THR A 121 4.65 -2.92 8.14
CA THR A 121 6.04 -3.14 8.53
C THR A 121 6.65 -4.15 7.57
N LEU A 122 7.63 -3.72 6.78
CA LEU A 122 8.40 -4.56 5.88
C LEU A 122 9.72 -4.91 6.53
N GLN A 123 10.00 -6.19 6.67
CA GLN A 123 11.21 -6.70 7.30
C GLN A 123 11.99 -7.58 6.33
N SER A 124 13.24 -7.21 6.07
CA SER A 124 14.23 -7.99 5.34
C SER A 124 15.37 -8.41 6.26
N ASP A 125 16.34 -9.14 5.73
CA ASP A 125 17.55 -9.55 6.49
C ASP A 125 18.39 -8.35 6.96
N SER A 126 18.25 -7.17 6.33
CA SER A 126 19.13 -6.02 6.54
C SER A 126 18.43 -4.76 7.02
N GLU A 127 17.11 -4.68 6.92
CA GLU A 127 16.37 -3.47 7.24
C GLU A 127 14.93 -3.76 7.66
N THR A 128 14.38 -2.83 8.43
CA THR A 128 12.96 -2.77 8.73
C THR A 128 12.44 -1.40 8.34
N LEU A 129 11.38 -1.36 7.53
CA LEU A 129 10.73 -0.13 7.09
C LEU A 129 9.28 -0.13 7.56
N THR A 130 8.82 1.01 8.03
CA THR A 130 7.43 1.18 8.46
C THR A 130 6.73 2.25 7.65
N PHE A 131 5.47 2.00 7.29
CA PHE A 131 4.66 2.89 6.48
C PHE A 131 3.27 3.06 7.09
N THR A 132 2.70 4.24 6.95
CA THR A 132 1.25 4.44 7.10
C THR A 132 0.69 4.79 5.74
N ALA A 133 -0.25 4.02 5.27
CA ALA A 133 -0.89 4.16 3.97
C ALA A 133 -2.39 4.39 4.13
N VAL A 134 -2.95 5.21 3.26
CA VAL A 134 -4.38 5.50 3.21
C VAL A 134 -4.89 5.19 1.80
N SER A 135 -5.98 4.44 1.72
CA SER A 135 -6.75 4.25 0.49
C SER A 135 -7.86 5.28 0.44
N LEU A 136 -7.88 6.09 -0.61
CA LEU A 136 -8.83 7.18 -0.80
C LEU A 136 -10.08 6.76 -1.58
N GLY A 137 -10.12 5.51 -2.03
CA GLY A 137 -11.16 4.98 -2.89
C GLY A 137 -10.79 5.01 -4.38
N GLY A 138 -11.52 4.26 -5.22
CA GLY A 138 -11.26 4.19 -6.66
C GLY A 138 -9.88 3.65 -7.06
N GLY A 139 -9.11 3.08 -6.12
CA GLY A 139 -7.73 2.65 -6.33
C GLY A 139 -6.69 3.72 -6.01
N GLU A 140 -7.11 4.92 -5.60
CA GLU A 140 -6.21 5.99 -5.16
C GLU A 140 -5.68 5.73 -3.76
N VAL A 141 -4.38 5.97 -3.57
CA VAL A 141 -3.69 5.74 -2.31
C VAL A 141 -2.67 6.83 -2.03
N VAL A 142 -2.32 6.99 -0.77
CA VAL A 142 -1.22 7.85 -0.34
C VAL A 142 -0.48 7.22 0.83
N ILE A 143 0.85 7.22 0.78
CA ILE A 143 1.68 6.91 1.94
C ILE A 143 1.87 8.22 2.72
N THR A 144 1.39 8.24 3.94
CA THR A 144 1.38 9.45 4.79
C THR A 144 2.50 9.49 5.81
N LYS A 145 3.12 8.32 6.09
CA LYS A 145 4.32 8.23 6.94
C LYS A 145 5.28 7.18 6.42
N LEU A 146 6.57 7.46 6.56
CA LEU A 146 7.68 6.55 6.35
C LEU A 146 8.60 6.59 7.58
N ASN A 147 8.83 5.44 8.23
CA ASN A 147 9.61 5.33 9.47
C ASN A 147 9.16 6.34 10.55
N GLY A 148 7.85 6.51 10.68
CA GLY A 148 7.22 7.45 11.61
C GLY A 148 7.27 8.92 11.22
N GLN A 149 8.01 9.30 10.17
CA GLN A 149 8.07 10.68 9.68
C GLN A 149 6.97 10.94 8.64
N PRO A 150 6.29 12.09 8.71
CA PRO A 150 5.28 12.47 7.73
C PRO A 150 5.87 12.56 6.33
N CYS A 151 5.13 12.08 5.34
CA CYS A 151 5.43 12.20 3.92
C CYS A 151 4.13 12.21 3.12
N GLU A 152 4.23 12.46 1.81
CA GLU A 152 3.11 12.35 0.89
C GLU A 152 3.59 11.70 -0.41
N ILE A 153 3.24 10.43 -0.60
CA ILE A 153 3.68 9.63 -1.76
C ILE A 153 2.46 8.90 -2.31
N ASP A 154 1.98 9.34 -3.46
CA ASP A 154 0.78 8.82 -4.13
C ASP A 154 1.08 7.83 -5.28
N GLY A 155 2.35 7.70 -5.65
CA GLY A 155 2.78 6.82 -6.74
C GLY A 155 2.35 7.29 -8.14
N ARG A 156 1.93 8.56 -8.29
CA ARG A 156 1.51 9.13 -9.58
C ARG A 156 2.66 9.76 -10.36
N LYS A 157 3.74 10.10 -9.68
CA LYS A 157 4.91 10.77 -10.25
C LYS A 157 6.17 10.10 -9.75
N ASP A 158 7.19 10.12 -10.61
CA ASP A 158 8.53 9.75 -10.18
C ASP A 158 8.99 10.68 -9.06
N LEU A 159 9.36 10.11 -7.93
CA LEU A 159 9.83 10.83 -6.75
C LEU A 159 11.17 10.29 -6.27
N GLU A 160 12.01 11.19 -5.77
CA GLU A 160 13.19 10.83 -5.00
C GLU A 160 12.88 11.09 -3.51
N VAL A 161 12.90 10.04 -2.71
CA VAL A 161 12.54 10.10 -1.29
C VAL A 161 13.75 9.71 -0.44
N LEU A 162 14.20 10.61 0.42
CA LEU A 162 15.19 10.30 1.44
C LEU A 162 14.52 9.45 2.53
N ILE A 163 15.08 8.28 2.83
CA ILE A 163 14.54 7.40 3.86
C ILE A 163 14.92 7.93 5.24
N PRO A 164 13.96 8.29 6.09
CA PRO A 164 14.23 8.80 7.43
C PRO A 164 15.08 7.83 8.26
N GLY A 165 16.13 8.35 8.88
CA GLY A 165 17.08 7.57 9.67
C GLY A 165 18.19 6.89 8.85
N SER A 166 18.32 7.23 7.57
CA SER A 166 19.41 6.75 6.69
C SER A 166 19.80 7.82 5.67
N ASP A 167 20.97 7.65 5.04
CA ASP A 167 21.42 8.51 3.92
C ASP A 167 20.91 7.99 2.56
N ARG A 168 20.00 7.03 2.56
CA ARG A 168 19.53 6.37 1.35
C ARG A 168 18.39 7.13 0.70
N VAL A 169 18.54 7.43 -0.60
CA VAL A 169 17.49 7.99 -1.46
C VAL A 169 16.87 6.85 -2.27
N CYS A 170 15.56 6.76 -2.22
CA CYS A 170 14.77 5.82 -3.00
C CYS A 170 14.08 6.54 -4.16
N LYS A 171 14.09 5.92 -5.35
CA LYS A 171 13.35 6.40 -6.52
C LYS A 171 12.06 5.61 -6.62
N ILE A 172 10.94 6.29 -6.46
CA ILE A 172 9.60 5.73 -6.62
C ILE A 172 9.12 6.06 -8.03
N ARG A 173 8.59 5.05 -8.72
CA ARG A 173 8.09 5.14 -10.10
C ARG A 173 6.65 4.70 -10.19
#